data_503008f75b908e5634d6c1475fb526dc
#
_entry.id   503008f75b908e5634d6c1475fb526dc
#
_cell.length_a   1.000
_cell.length_b   1.000
_cell.length_c   1.000
_cell.angle_alpha   90.00
_cell.angle_beta   90.00
_cell.angle_gamma   90.00
#
_symmetry.space_group_name_H-M   'P 1'
#
loop_
_entity.id
_entity.type
_entity.pdbx_description
1 polymer ?
#
loop_
_entity_poly.entity_id
_entity_poly.type
_entity_poly.pdbx_seq_one_letter_code
_entity_poly.pdbx_strand_id
1 'polypeptide(L)'
;MEKNISGVKASIGSTPITHVMYVDDIVLFSKACRREANAINDYLEKYCRWSRQLLNRAKSRIIFSKLTHQLTHKGIKHILQMKSLKMDSVYLGAPLFLTKALAKDFKFLQERLEAKLKGWRSKTLLVFRPHKTQPD
;
A
#
# COMPACT_ATOMS: atom_id res chain seq x y z
N MET A 1 -19.31 -8.35 7.11
CA MET A 1 -18.82 -7.35 6.13
C MET A 1 -19.29 -7.63 4.70
N GLU A 2 -19.67 -8.84 4.38
CA GLU A 2 -19.77 -9.33 3.00
C GLU A 2 -20.98 -8.88 2.15
N LYS A 3 -22.09 -8.44 2.72
CA LYS A 3 -23.31 -8.18 1.94
C LYS A 3 -23.41 -6.82 1.24
N ASN A 4 -22.56 -5.84 1.59
CA ASN A 4 -22.68 -4.45 1.12
C ASN A 4 -21.48 -3.92 0.34
N ILE A 5 -20.38 -4.67 0.26
CA ILE A 5 -19.15 -4.28 -0.44
C ILE A 5 -18.80 -5.35 -1.46
N SER A 6 -18.67 -4.95 -2.73
CA SER A 6 -18.47 -5.91 -3.84
C SER A 6 -17.04 -6.46 -3.94
N GLY A 7 -16.04 -5.74 -3.43
CA GLY A 7 -14.64 -6.12 -3.56
C GLY A 7 -14.10 -6.09 -5.00
N VAL A 8 -12.89 -6.63 -5.19
CA VAL A 8 -12.25 -6.86 -6.50
C VAL A 8 -11.93 -8.33 -6.68
N LYS A 9 -12.06 -8.83 -7.91
CA LYS A 9 -11.72 -10.20 -8.28
C LYS A 9 -10.37 -10.22 -8.99
N ALA A 10 -9.49 -11.12 -8.57
CA ALA A 10 -8.19 -11.31 -9.22
C ALA A 10 -8.30 -12.01 -10.59
N SER A 11 -9.33 -12.86 -10.76
CA SER A 11 -9.63 -13.56 -12.01
C SER A 11 -11.12 -13.87 -12.12
N ILE A 12 -11.56 -14.29 -13.32
CA ILE A 12 -12.92 -14.78 -13.55
C ILE A 12 -13.14 -16.02 -12.67
N GLY A 13 -14.21 -16.01 -11.86
CA GLY A 13 -14.54 -17.12 -10.95
C GLY A 13 -13.87 -17.07 -9.56
N SER A 14 -12.90 -16.17 -9.33
CA SER A 14 -12.28 -16.03 -8.00
C SER A 14 -13.23 -15.38 -6.99
N THR A 15 -13.01 -15.70 -5.71
CA THR A 15 -13.67 -15.01 -4.60
C THR A 15 -13.27 -13.53 -4.59
N PRO A 16 -14.22 -12.58 -4.42
CA PRO A 16 -13.87 -11.17 -4.35
C PRO A 16 -13.07 -10.86 -3.08
N ILE A 17 -12.01 -10.09 -3.24
CA ILE A 17 -11.20 -9.56 -2.16
C ILE A 17 -11.80 -8.21 -1.77
N THR A 18 -12.28 -8.08 -0.54
CA THR A 18 -12.87 -6.84 0.00
C THR A 18 -11.87 -6.02 0.79
N HIS A 19 -10.86 -6.66 1.38
CA HIS A 19 -9.85 -5.98 2.19
C HIS A 19 -8.54 -6.77 2.25
N VAL A 20 -7.46 -6.06 2.54
CA VAL A 20 -6.16 -6.60 2.94
C VAL A 20 -5.71 -5.85 4.17
N MET A 21 -5.24 -6.58 5.19
CA MET A 21 -4.76 -6.00 6.44
C MET A 21 -3.29 -6.37 6.65
N TYR A 22 -2.52 -5.40 7.11
CA TYR A 22 -1.15 -5.60 7.55
C TYR A 22 -0.88 -4.74 8.77
N VAL A 23 -0.76 -5.37 9.94
CA VAL A 23 -0.62 -4.72 11.25
C VAL A 23 -1.72 -3.66 11.43
N ASP A 24 -1.39 -2.37 11.43
CA ASP A 24 -2.33 -1.25 11.62
C ASP A 24 -2.88 -0.68 10.31
N ASP A 25 -2.36 -1.14 9.17
CA ASP A 25 -2.78 -0.67 7.85
C ASP A 25 -3.87 -1.58 7.25
N ILE A 26 -4.94 -0.97 6.75
CA ILE A 26 -6.01 -1.67 6.04
C ILE A 26 -6.22 -1.05 4.66
N VAL A 27 -6.29 -1.90 3.64
CA VAL A 27 -6.70 -1.54 2.29
C VAL A 27 -8.07 -2.14 2.03
N LEU A 28 -9.04 -1.31 1.68
CA LEU A 28 -10.41 -1.73 1.35
C LEU A 28 -10.64 -1.60 -0.15
N PHE A 29 -11.31 -2.58 -0.73
CA PHE A 29 -11.68 -2.61 -2.15
C PHE A 29 -13.18 -2.57 -2.31
N SER A 30 -13.68 -1.67 -3.16
CA SER A 30 -15.11 -1.52 -3.39
C SER A 30 -15.40 -0.94 -4.78
N LYS A 31 -16.66 -1.01 -5.21
CA LYS A 31 -17.12 -0.25 -6.36
C LYS A 31 -17.19 1.24 -6.01
N ALA A 32 -16.82 2.07 -6.98
CA ALA A 32 -16.91 3.53 -6.85
C ALA A 32 -18.38 4.00 -6.97
N CYS A 33 -19.18 3.76 -5.94
CA CYS A 33 -20.55 4.25 -5.84
C CYS A 33 -20.88 4.73 -4.42
N ARG A 34 -21.85 5.62 -4.30
CA ARG A 34 -22.27 6.21 -3.02
C ARG A 34 -22.72 5.16 -2.01
N ARG A 35 -23.42 4.12 -2.47
CA ARG A 35 -23.93 3.04 -1.59
C ARG A 35 -22.78 2.33 -0.87
N GLU A 36 -21.75 1.92 -1.60
CA GLU A 36 -20.60 1.23 -1.00
C GLU A 36 -19.73 2.18 -0.17
N ALA A 37 -19.59 3.46 -0.57
CA ALA A 37 -18.91 4.46 0.24
C ALA A 37 -19.59 4.69 1.60
N ASN A 38 -20.91 4.76 1.65
CA ASN A 38 -21.66 4.84 2.91
C ASN A 38 -21.47 3.57 3.73
N ALA A 39 -21.58 2.39 3.13
CA ALA A 39 -21.35 1.13 3.82
C ALA A 39 -19.94 1.06 4.44
N ILE A 40 -18.92 1.49 3.71
CA ILE A 40 -17.54 1.58 4.24
C ILE A 40 -17.48 2.55 5.43
N ASN A 41 -18.07 3.74 5.30
CA ASN A 41 -18.10 4.70 6.39
C ASN A 41 -18.76 4.14 7.66
N ASP A 42 -19.91 3.50 7.52
CA ASP A 42 -20.63 2.87 8.64
C ASP A 42 -19.81 1.76 9.30
N TYR A 43 -19.10 0.94 8.50
CA TYR A 43 -18.21 -0.10 9.03
C TYR A 43 -17.03 0.50 9.78
N LEU A 44 -16.40 1.54 9.25
CA LEU A 44 -15.29 2.22 9.90
C LEU A 44 -15.71 2.86 11.22
N GLU A 45 -16.87 3.51 11.26
CA GLU A 45 -17.43 4.09 12.50
C GLU A 45 -17.76 3.02 13.54
N LYS A 46 -18.37 1.92 13.09
CA LYS A 46 -18.66 0.77 13.94
C LYS A 46 -17.40 0.13 14.50
N TYR A 47 -16.38 -0.03 13.68
CA TYR A 47 -15.06 -0.52 14.10
C TYR A 47 -14.43 0.39 15.16
N CYS A 48 -14.37 1.71 14.92
CA CYS A 48 -13.86 2.68 15.87
C CYS A 48 -14.57 2.62 17.22
N ARG A 49 -15.89 2.48 17.19
CA ARG A 49 -16.71 2.37 18.41
C ARG A 49 -16.42 1.09 19.21
N TRP A 50 -16.23 -0.03 18.55
CA TRP A 50 -15.96 -1.31 19.21
C TRP A 50 -14.52 -1.48 19.67
N SER A 51 -13.56 -1.06 18.84
CA SER A 51 -12.14 -1.20 19.14
C SER A 51 -11.60 -0.08 20.06
N ARG A 52 -12.37 0.99 20.27
CA ARG A 52 -11.93 2.24 20.91
C ARG A 52 -10.75 2.90 20.20
N GLN A 53 -10.49 2.55 18.95
CA GLN A 53 -9.48 3.16 18.11
C GLN A 53 -10.07 4.31 17.30
N LEU A 54 -9.23 5.28 16.93
CA LEU A 54 -9.64 6.41 16.10
C LEU A 54 -9.08 6.26 14.69
N LEU A 55 -9.96 6.34 13.70
CA LEU A 55 -9.55 6.36 12.31
C LEU A 55 -8.89 7.70 11.97
N ASN A 56 -7.63 7.65 11.54
CA ASN A 56 -6.94 8.85 11.08
C ASN A 56 -7.29 9.16 9.62
N ARG A 57 -8.39 9.89 9.40
CA ARG A 57 -8.86 10.28 8.06
C ARG A 57 -7.86 11.20 7.34
N ALA A 58 -7.05 11.97 8.08
CA ALA A 58 -6.02 12.83 7.50
C ALA A 58 -4.88 12.04 6.86
N LYS A 59 -4.56 10.86 7.39
CA LYS A 59 -3.57 9.91 6.82
C LYS A 59 -4.21 8.94 5.83
N SER A 60 -5.51 8.67 5.93
CA SER A 60 -6.23 7.77 5.02
C SER A 60 -6.38 8.38 3.63
N ARG A 61 -6.37 7.55 2.61
CA ARG A 61 -6.41 7.97 1.19
C ARG A 61 -7.35 7.09 0.38
N ILE A 62 -7.87 7.66 -0.69
CA ILE A 62 -8.73 6.96 -1.65
C ILE A 62 -8.04 6.92 -3.00
N ILE A 63 -8.09 5.76 -3.64
CA ILE A 63 -7.65 5.54 -5.01
C ILE A 63 -8.88 5.27 -5.86
N PHE A 64 -8.98 5.95 -6.98
CA PHE A 64 -10.03 5.73 -7.95
C PHE A 64 -9.47 5.09 -9.23
N SER A 65 -10.24 4.19 -9.82
CA SER A 65 -9.98 3.70 -11.16
C SER A 65 -10.02 4.86 -12.17
N LYS A 66 -9.20 4.79 -13.23
CA LYS A 66 -9.15 5.79 -14.31
C LYS A 66 -10.51 6.03 -14.98
N LEU A 67 -11.38 5.02 -14.99
CA LEU A 67 -12.71 5.09 -15.60
C LEU A 67 -13.79 5.69 -14.69
N THR A 68 -13.46 6.05 -13.44
CA THR A 68 -14.44 6.59 -12.51
C THR A 68 -14.70 8.07 -12.81
N HIS A 69 -15.97 8.45 -12.94
CA HIS A 69 -16.37 9.83 -13.26
C HIS A 69 -16.04 10.81 -12.12
N GLN A 70 -15.66 12.05 -12.47
CA GLN A 70 -15.22 13.04 -11.48
C GLN A 70 -16.28 13.44 -10.45
N LEU A 71 -17.56 13.46 -10.82
CA LEU A 71 -18.66 13.74 -9.89
C LEU A 71 -18.75 12.62 -8.80
N THR A 72 -18.52 11.37 -9.20
CA THR A 72 -18.45 10.24 -8.27
C THR A 72 -17.28 10.39 -7.30
N HIS A 73 -16.10 10.84 -7.78
CA HIS A 73 -14.94 11.13 -6.93
C HIS A 73 -15.29 12.16 -5.83
N LYS A 74 -15.92 13.28 -6.22
CA LYS A 74 -16.30 14.34 -5.28
C LYS A 74 -17.27 13.81 -4.21
N GLY A 75 -18.30 13.06 -4.63
CA GLY A 75 -19.30 12.50 -3.73
C GLY A 75 -18.69 11.49 -2.73
N ILE A 76 -17.85 10.58 -3.19
CA ILE A 76 -17.20 9.58 -2.33
C ILE A 76 -16.21 10.24 -1.36
N LYS A 77 -15.40 11.19 -1.83
CA LYS A 77 -14.48 11.94 -0.96
C LYS A 77 -15.21 12.71 0.14
N HIS A 78 -16.37 13.26 -0.17
CA HIS A 78 -17.21 13.94 0.82
C HIS A 78 -17.75 12.97 1.88
N ILE A 79 -18.23 11.79 1.46
CA ILE A 79 -18.75 10.75 2.38
C ILE A 79 -17.64 10.25 3.31
N LEU A 80 -16.49 9.86 2.75
CA LEU A 80 -15.40 9.26 3.51
C LEU A 80 -14.50 10.28 4.19
N GLN A 81 -14.59 11.57 3.85
CA GLN A 81 -13.76 12.65 4.38
C GLN A 81 -12.25 12.38 4.23
N MET A 82 -11.87 11.80 3.10
CA MET A 82 -10.49 11.41 2.79
C MET A 82 -10.02 12.05 1.50
N LYS A 83 -8.70 12.28 1.38
CA LYS A 83 -8.08 12.83 0.17
C LYS A 83 -7.76 11.72 -0.83
N SER A 84 -7.68 12.07 -2.12
CA SER A 84 -7.19 11.14 -3.13
C SER A 84 -5.70 10.86 -2.95
N LEU A 85 -5.32 9.61 -3.21
CA LEU A 85 -3.93 9.21 -3.27
C LEU A 85 -3.30 9.66 -4.58
N LYS A 86 -2.02 9.99 -4.57
CA LYS A 86 -1.25 10.27 -5.77
C LYS A 86 -0.79 8.97 -6.44
N MET A 87 -0.56 9.03 -7.77
CA MET A 87 -0.15 7.84 -8.54
C MET A 87 1.26 7.33 -8.20
N ASP A 88 2.09 8.15 -7.59
CA ASP A 88 3.45 7.82 -7.13
C ASP A 88 3.52 7.27 -5.70
N SER A 89 2.38 6.93 -5.16
CA SER A 89 2.29 6.49 -3.76
C SER A 89 2.84 5.07 -3.56
N VAL A 90 3.49 4.91 -2.42
CA VAL A 90 4.13 3.66 -1.97
C VAL A 90 3.31 3.07 -0.81
N TYR A 91 3.11 1.74 -0.82
CA TYR A 91 2.49 0.99 0.26
C TYR A 91 3.42 -0.15 0.70
N LEU A 92 3.74 -0.21 1.98
CA LEU A 92 4.67 -1.19 2.56
C LEU A 92 6.04 -1.25 1.84
N GLY A 93 6.51 -0.11 1.34
CA GLY A 93 7.79 -0.02 0.64
C GLY A 93 7.74 -0.40 -0.84
N ALA A 94 6.59 -0.77 -1.38
CA ALA A 94 6.39 -1.07 -2.80
C ALA A 94 5.49 -0.04 -3.50
N PRO A 95 5.70 0.27 -4.79
CA PRO A 95 4.80 1.12 -5.55
C PRO A 95 3.40 0.50 -5.57
N LEU A 96 2.38 1.30 -5.27
CA LEU A 96 1.01 0.83 -5.27
C LEU A 96 0.45 0.63 -6.68
N PHE A 97 0.99 1.37 -7.64
CA PHE A 97 0.65 1.27 -9.06
C PHE A 97 1.86 0.77 -9.83
N LEU A 98 1.68 -0.35 -10.48
CA LEU A 98 2.69 -0.90 -11.37
C LEU A 98 2.46 -0.39 -12.79
N THR A 99 3.52 0.00 -13.47
CA THR A 99 3.50 0.32 -14.90
C THR A 99 3.73 -0.96 -15.72
N LYS A 100 3.61 -0.87 -17.06
CA LYS A 100 3.99 -2.00 -17.94
C LYS A 100 5.51 -2.29 -17.88
N ALA A 101 6.32 -1.37 -17.36
CA ALA A 101 7.77 -1.49 -17.24
C ALA A 101 8.15 -1.90 -15.80
N LEU A 102 7.85 -3.13 -15.41
CA LEU A 102 8.11 -3.68 -14.08
C LEU A 102 9.56 -3.45 -13.59
N ALA A 103 10.54 -3.59 -14.49
CA ALA A 103 11.95 -3.34 -14.14
C ALA A 103 12.18 -1.90 -13.64
N LYS A 104 11.50 -0.91 -14.22
CA LYS A 104 11.58 0.50 -13.79
C LYS A 104 10.90 0.72 -12.45
N ASP A 105 9.77 0.07 -12.21
CA ASP A 105 9.00 0.21 -10.97
C ASP A 105 9.74 -0.36 -9.77
N PHE A 106 10.61 -1.36 -9.97
CA PHE A 106 11.38 -2.02 -8.91
C PHE A 106 12.87 -1.61 -8.86
N LYS A 107 13.30 -0.65 -9.70
CA LYS A 107 14.70 -0.18 -9.74
C LYS A 107 15.19 0.31 -8.36
N PHE A 108 14.32 0.97 -7.60
CA PHE A 108 14.65 1.43 -6.26
C PHE A 108 14.98 0.29 -5.27
N LEU A 109 14.38 -0.90 -5.44
CA LEU A 109 14.71 -2.08 -4.62
C LEU A 109 16.11 -2.60 -4.97
N GLN A 110 16.44 -2.63 -6.26
CA GLN A 110 17.77 -3.01 -6.72
C GLN A 110 18.83 -2.06 -6.15
N GLU A 111 18.62 -0.74 -6.25
CA GLU A 111 19.53 0.28 -5.72
C GLU A 111 19.71 0.15 -4.19
N ARG A 112 18.62 -0.09 -3.45
CA ARG A 112 18.68 -0.35 -2.00
C ARG A 112 19.46 -1.62 -1.65
N LEU A 113 19.26 -2.69 -2.41
CA LEU A 113 19.95 -3.96 -2.21
C LEU A 113 21.46 -3.79 -2.47
N GLU A 114 21.82 -3.16 -3.60
CA GLU A 114 23.21 -2.87 -3.95
C GLU A 114 23.91 -2.00 -2.91
N ALA A 115 23.23 -0.96 -2.39
CA ALA A 115 23.77 -0.12 -1.33
C ALA A 115 24.06 -0.91 -0.04
N LYS A 116 23.16 -1.82 0.35
CA LYS A 116 23.39 -2.71 1.50
C LYS A 116 24.53 -3.69 1.27
N LEU A 117 24.60 -4.30 0.08
CA LEU A 117 25.67 -5.23 -0.27
C LEU A 117 27.03 -4.56 -0.30
N LYS A 118 27.14 -3.32 -0.82
CA LYS A 118 28.38 -2.53 -0.77
C LYS A 118 28.82 -2.27 0.68
N GLY A 119 27.89 -1.93 1.57
CA GLY A 119 28.16 -1.74 2.99
C GLY A 119 28.65 -3.01 3.70
N TRP A 120 28.16 -4.18 3.32
CA TRP A 120 28.63 -5.46 3.85
C TRP A 120 30.02 -5.84 3.32
N ARG A 121 30.27 -5.68 2.02
CA ARG A 121 31.58 -5.93 1.43
C ARG A 121 32.68 -5.08 2.06
N SER A 122 32.41 -3.81 2.32
CA SER A 122 33.39 -2.94 2.99
C SER A 122 33.69 -3.37 4.43
N LYS A 123 32.73 -3.89 5.16
CA LYS A 123 32.92 -4.41 6.53
C LYS A 123 33.68 -5.74 6.54
N THR A 124 33.41 -6.63 5.59
CA THR A 124 34.05 -7.96 5.53
C THR A 124 35.51 -7.87 5.10
N LEU A 125 35.87 -6.91 4.23
CA LEU A 125 37.26 -6.67 3.80
C LEU A 125 38.16 -6.11 4.92
N LEU A 126 37.60 -5.54 5.99
CA LEU A 126 38.35 -5.09 7.16
C LEU A 126 38.75 -6.24 8.11
N VAL A 127 38.15 -7.42 7.99
CA VAL A 127 38.44 -8.58 8.87
C VAL A 127 39.58 -9.44 8.33
N PHE A 128 39.91 -9.37 7.05
CA PHE A 128 41.00 -10.11 6.42
C PHE A 128 42.17 -9.17 6.08
N ARG A 129 42.94 -8.68 7.09
CA ARG A 129 44.31 -8.27 6.91
C ARG A 129 45.18 -9.51 7.19
N PRO A 130 45.87 -10.08 6.19
CA PRO A 130 46.88 -11.09 6.50
C PRO A 130 48.00 -10.43 7.30
N HIS A 131 48.35 -11.04 8.41
CA HIS A 131 49.54 -10.71 9.21
C HIS A 131 50.73 -10.78 8.26
N LYS A 132 51.41 -9.66 8.04
CA LYS A 132 52.72 -9.67 7.41
C LYS A 132 53.70 -10.30 8.39
N THR A 133 54.08 -11.55 8.15
CA THR A 133 55.26 -12.15 8.72
C THR A 133 56.47 -11.33 8.23
N GLN A 134 57.16 -10.68 9.14
CA GLN A 134 58.52 -10.15 8.86
C GLN A 134 59.47 -11.34 8.72
N PRO A 135 60.32 -11.37 7.70
CA PRO A 135 61.47 -12.29 7.68
C PRO A 135 62.54 -11.75 8.60
N ASP A 136 63.12 -12.64 9.38
CA ASP A 136 64.34 -12.45 10.17
C ASP A 136 65.57 -12.21 9.24
#